data_a008cb7b7a5117fcd83f1a1381062035
#
_entry.id   a008cb7b7a5117fcd83f1a1381062035
#
_cell.length_a   1.000
_cell.length_b   1.000
_cell.length_c   1.000
_cell.angle_alpha   90.00
_cell.angle_beta   90.00
_cell.angle_gamma   90.00
#
_symmetry.space_group_name_H-M   'P 1'
#
loop_
_entity.id
_entity.type
_entity.pdbx_description
1 polymer ?
#
loop_
_entity_poly.entity_id
_entity_poly.type
_entity_poly.pdbx_seq_one_letter_code
_entity_poly.pdbx_strand_id
1 'polypeptide(L)'
;NYKHIKELPYNAEFYFGPPLEKIIKEDGLRAGKKCSFKILDPVTYSLVDCRLEIIGKEDVLILGKEIKLWHVREEMTSIVPVIMDEWIDRSGDAWKMASKVSFFMTTSIRMPKEKAVEISGQNFDIAFSTVIKPNLAFERPQEVQRVTFKLSGISPDKIKDFPFDDGSQKIKEVGKDYVIIQTSSEIFNEKEAISIPVEEEEFRMYLRPTSFCESDDPGIQRAAKEIVGEEKNSWRAAKKISEWVKKEMTPNYDVGFATAKETLKNRKGDCSEHTVLTVALCRASGIPSRAAVGIMSAQGIFAYHMWPEVYVGRWIGLDSKWLAVDKKTGEYYTDATHIKFGRSLLDENIFREMAQAISEIVGQLKLEILDYNQDK
;
A
#
# COMPACT_ATOMS: atom_id res chain seq x y z
N ASN A 1 -1.94 -25.93 -8.02
CA ASN A 1 -0.90 -25.61 -9.01
C ASN A 1 0.11 -24.70 -8.29
N TYR A 2 1.32 -25.22 -8.05
CA TYR A 2 2.42 -24.40 -7.52
C TYR A 2 2.96 -23.53 -8.66
N LYS A 3 3.02 -22.22 -8.43
CA LYS A 3 3.63 -21.28 -9.37
C LYS A 3 5.08 -21.09 -8.96
N HIS A 4 6.02 -21.34 -9.85
CA HIS A 4 7.44 -21.10 -9.61
C HIS A 4 7.67 -19.58 -9.61
N ILE A 5 8.07 -19.02 -8.46
CA ILE A 5 8.21 -17.57 -8.29
C ILE A 5 9.69 -17.15 -8.37
N LYS A 6 10.57 -17.89 -7.70
CA LYS A 6 12.01 -17.59 -7.63
C LYS A 6 12.81 -18.81 -7.20
N GLU A 7 13.99 -18.99 -7.77
CA GLU A 7 15.00 -19.91 -7.26
C GLU A 7 15.93 -19.19 -6.28
N LEU A 8 16.06 -19.74 -5.09
CA LEU A 8 17.07 -19.29 -4.13
C LEU A 8 18.28 -20.22 -4.20
N PRO A 9 19.52 -19.69 -4.15
CA PRO A 9 20.70 -20.54 -4.11
C PRO A 9 20.70 -21.38 -2.81
N TYR A 10 20.57 -22.69 -2.94
CA TYR A 10 20.48 -23.64 -1.83
C TYR A 10 21.88 -24.00 -1.25
N ASN A 11 22.80 -23.08 -1.19
CA ASN A 11 24.15 -23.29 -0.67
C ASN A 11 24.40 -22.61 0.68
N ALA A 12 23.37 -22.05 1.31
CA ALA A 12 23.48 -21.39 2.61
C ALA A 12 22.40 -21.90 3.57
N GLU A 13 22.78 -22.13 4.82
CA GLU A 13 21.82 -22.38 5.89
C GLU A 13 21.02 -21.10 6.13
N PHE A 14 19.68 -21.20 6.09
CA PHE A 14 18.77 -20.08 6.37
C PHE A 14 17.56 -20.57 7.16
N TYR A 15 16.85 -19.62 7.76
CA TYR A 15 15.67 -19.87 8.57
C TYR A 15 14.47 -19.07 8.00
N PHE A 16 13.26 -19.51 8.29
CA PHE A 16 12.02 -18.76 7.99
C PHE A 16 11.65 -17.73 9.07
N GLY A 17 12.40 -17.72 10.15
CA GLY A 17 12.30 -16.82 11.28
C GLY A 17 13.49 -17.06 12.21
N PRO A 18 13.63 -16.30 13.29
CA PRO A 18 14.74 -16.45 14.22
C PRO A 18 14.81 -17.87 14.80
N PRO A 19 15.98 -18.50 14.80
CA PRO A 19 16.15 -19.86 15.35
C PRO A 19 16.22 -19.86 16.88
N LEU A 20 15.30 -19.16 17.54
CA LEU A 20 15.32 -18.90 18.97
C LEU A 20 15.24 -20.20 19.79
N GLU A 21 14.40 -21.15 19.38
CA GLU A 21 14.32 -22.46 20.02
C GLU A 21 15.64 -23.21 19.96
N LYS A 22 16.35 -23.16 18.83
CA LYS A 22 17.66 -23.79 18.66
C LYS A 22 18.69 -23.16 19.63
N ILE A 23 18.70 -21.82 19.65
CA ILE A 23 19.59 -21.03 20.52
C ILE A 23 19.35 -21.37 22.01
N ILE A 24 18.07 -21.46 22.40
CA ILE A 24 17.70 -21.80 23.79
C ILE A 24 18.16 -23.23 24.17
N LYS A 25 17.96 -24.20 23.26
CA LYS A 25 18.32 -25.60 23.50
C LYS A 25 19.83 -25.81 23.56
N GLU A 26 20.58 -25.18 22.66
CA GLU A 26 22.03 -25.40 22.54
C GLU A 26 22.85 -24.62 23.58
N ASP A 27 22.48 -23.36 23.80
CA ASP A 27 23.30 -22.42 24.57
C ASP A 27 22.61 -21.82 25.79
N GLY A 28 21.30 -21.95 25.87
CA GLY A 28 20.48 -21.29 26.88
C GLY A 28 20.39 -19.77 26.69
N LEU A 29 19.50 -19.15 27.46
CA LEU A 29 19.34 -17.69 27.48
C LEU A 29 20.45 -17.08 28.37
N ARG A 30 21.34 -16.29 27.76
CA ARG A 30 22.43 -15.57 28.44
C ARG A 30 22.46 -14.12 28.01
N ALA A 31 22.42 -13.20 28.99
CA ALA A 31 22.50 -11.77 28.69
C ALA A 31 23.79 -11.42 27.93
N GLY A 32 23.69 -10.53 26.95
CA GLY A 32 24.79 -10.09 26.09
C GLY A 32 25.15 -11.05 24.96
N LYS A 33 24.48 -12.21 24.85
CA LYS A 33 24.74 -13.16 23.76
C LYS A 33 24.24 -12.55 22.44
N LYS A 34 25.10 -12.59 21.39
CA LYS A 34 24.79 -12.14 20.02
C LYS A 34 25.00 -13.28 19.05
N CYS A 35 24.14 -13.39 18.08
CA CYS A 35 24.26 -14.29 16.94
C CYS A 35 23.77 -13.65 15.66
N SER A 36 24.28 -14.14 14.53
CA SER A 36 23.86 -13.69 13.21
C SER A 36 23.53 -14.89 12.35
N PHE A 37 22.48 -14.78 11.54
CA PHE A 37 21.99 -15.83 10.65
C PHE A 37 21.28 -15.20 9.47
N LYS A 38 20.97 -16.03 8.47
CA LYS A 38 20.16 -15.59 7.34
C LYS A 38 18.74 -16.06 7.52
N ILE A 39 17.79 -15.17 7.19
CA ILE A 39 16.38 -15.53 7.13
C ILE A 39 15.84 -15.25 5.72
N LEU A 40 14.82 -15.98 5.35
CA LEU A 40 14.05 -15.66 4.14
C LEU A 40 13.07 -14.56 4.47
N ASP A 41 13.29 -13.38 3.87
CA ASP A 41 12.34 -12.28 3.94
C ASP A 41 11.13 -12.59 3.04
N PRO A 42 9.92 -12.73 3.59
CA PRO A 42 8.74 -13.08 2.82
C PRO A 42 8.26 -11.93 1.92
N VAL A 43 8.71 -10.69 2.16
CA VAL A 43 8.32 -9.51 1.38
C VAL A 43 9.16 -9.38 0.12
N THR A 44 10.48 -9.60 0.25
CA THR A 44 11.42 -9.44 -0.87
C THR A 44 11.79 -10.76 -1.54
N TYR A 45 11.36 -11.89 -0.98
CA TYR A 45 11.77 -13.24 -1.40
C TYR A 45 13.29 -13.37 -1.54
N SER A 46 14.02 -12.78 -0.60
CA SER A 46 15.48 -12.79 -0.57
C SER A 46 16.02 -13.19 0.79
N LEU A 47 17.25 -13.71 0.80
CA LEU A 47 17.94 -14.00 2.06
C LEU A 47 18.51 -12.69 2.61
N VAL A 48 18.09 -12.33 3.80
CA VAL A 48 18.54 -11.12 4.52
C VAL A 48 19.32 -11.50 5.78
N ASP A 49 20.26 -10.65 6.14
CA ASP A 49 21.00 -10.84 7.38
C ASP A 49 20.14 -10.41 8.57
N CYS A 50 20.06 -11.29 9.57
CA CYS A 50 19.41 -11.03 10.84
C CYS A 50 20.44 -11.12 11.97
N ARG A 51 20.43 -10.15 12.86
CA ARG A 51 21.20 -10.12 14.10
C ARG A 51 20.25 -10.27 15.26
N LEU A 52 20.58 -11.16 16.18
CA LEU A 52 19.84 -11.38 17.41
C LEU A 52 20.75 -11.08 18.59
N GLU A 53 20.24 -10.33 19.55
CA GLU A 53 20.91 -10.05 20.83
C GLU A 53 19.98 -10.38 22.00
N ILE A 54 20.43 -11.20 22.93
CA ILE A 54 19.74 -11.41 24.20
C ILE A 54 20.21 -10.31 25.17
N ILE A 55 19.38 -9.30 25.35
CA ILE A 55 19.70 -8.10 26.16
C ILE A 55 19.85 -8.49 27.65
N GLY A 56 18.88 -9.24 28.17
CA GLY A 56 18.85 -9.65 29.55
C GLY A 56 17.46 -9.90 30.09
N LYS A 57 17.34 -9.98 31.40
CA LYS A 57 16.05 -10.09 32.09
C LYS A 57 15.60 -8.72 32.57
N GLU A 58 14.32 -8.42 32.37
CA GLU A 58 13.68 -7.22 32.91
C GLU A 58 12.27 -7.52 33.40
N ASP A 59 11.75 -6.66 34.23
CA ASP A 59 10.38 -6.71 34.72
C ASP A 59 9.48 -5.95 33.76
N VAL A 60 8.50 -6.64 33.17
CA VAL A 60 7.65 -6.14 32.11
C VAL A 60 6.20 -6.09 32.58
N LEU A 61 5.56 -4.93 32.47
CA LEU A 61 4.15 -4.78 32.81
C LEU A 61 3.29 -5.33 31.66
N ILE A 62 2.53 -6.39 31.96
CA ILE A 62 1.59 -7.04 31.02
C ILE A 62 0.24 -7.16 31.70
N LEU A 63 -0.78 -6.51 31.13
CA LEU A 63 -2.15 -6.50 31.66
C LEU A 63 -2.23 -6.18 33.15
N GLY A 64 -1.42 -5.22 33.61
CA GLY A 64 -1.37 -4.79 35.02
C GLY A 64 -0.56 -5.68 35.96
N LYS A 65 0.14 -6.69 35.43
CA LYS A 65 1.03 -7.58 36.22
C LYS A 65 2.48 -7.41 35.77
N GLU A 66 3.40 -7.28 36.71
CA GLU A 66 4.84 -7.35 36.43
C GLU A 66 5.27 -8.78 36.28
N ILE A 67 5.91 -9.09 35.15
CA ILE A 67 6.43 -10.44 34.83
C ILE A 67 7.89 -10.30 34.46
N LYS A 68 8.75 -11.14 35.06
CA LYS A 68 10.18 -11.16 34.74
C LYS A 68 10.45 -12.00 33.50
N LEU A 69 10.79 -11.32 32.39
CA LEU A 69 10.97 -11.90 31.06
C LEU A 69 12.39 -11.64 30.53
N TRP A 70 12.80 -12.43 29.55
CA TRP A 70 14.00 -12.18 28.78
C TRP A 70 13.70 -11.24 27.64
N HIS A 71 14.47 -10.17 27.52
CA HIS A 71 14.42 -9.26 26.39
C HIS A 71 15.39 -9.74 25.31
N VAL A 72 14.86 -9.97 24.13
CA VAL A 72 15.58 -10.35 22.92
C VAL A 72 15.34 -9.27 21.87
N ARG A 73 16.41 -8.81 21.24
CA ARG A 73 16.33 -7.85 20.12
C ARG A 73 16.79 -8.51 18.85
N GLU A 74 16.05 -8.28 17.79
CA GLU A 74 16.35 -8.74 16.45
C GLU A 74 16.43 -7.54 15.51
N GLU A 75 17.44 -7.55 14.65
CA GLU A 75 17.66 -6.54 13.63
C GLU A 75 17.79 -7.23 12.28
N MET A 76 16.83 -7.00 11.40
CA MET A 76 16.83 -7.51 10.02
C MET A 76 17.25 -6.42 9.07
N THR A 77 18.28 -6.71 8.26
CA THR A 77 18.77 -5.81 7.21
C THR A 77 18.04 -6.12 5.90
N SER A 78 16.83 -5.61 5.78
CA SER A 78 16.02 -5.67 4.56
C SER A 78 15.99 -4.30 3.87
N ILE A 79 15.31 -4.19 2.73
CA ILE A 79 15.03 -2.90 2.06
C ILE A 79 14.40 -1.90 3.04
N VAL A 80 13.52 -2.41 3.90
CA VAL A 80 13.01 -1.67 5.06
C VAL A 80 13.60 -2.34 6.29
N PRO A 81 14.55 -1.71 7.01
CA PRO A 81 15.10 -2.27 8.23
C PRO A 81 14.00 -2.52 9.27
N VAL A 82 14.01 -3.71 9.85
CA VAL A 82 13.07 -4.09 10.90
C VAL A 82 13.85 -4.34 12.17
N ILE A 83 13.45 -3.65 13.25
CA ILE A 83 13.93 -3.91 14.61
C ILE A 83 12.75 -4.50 15.37
N MET A 84 12.96 -5.65 15.98
CA MET A 84 11.96 -6.33 16.79
C MET A 84 12.51 -6.60 18.17
N ASP A 85 11.80 -6.14 19.18
CA ASP A 85 12.07 -6.43 20.59
C ASP A 85 11.03 -7.43 21.08
N GLU A 86 11.46 -8.58 21.59
CA GLU A 86 10.61 -9.61 22.16
C GLU A 86 10.90 -9.82 23.63
N TRP A 87 9.84 -9.97 24.42
CA TRP A 87 9.93 -10.36 25.83
C TRP A 87 9.38 -11.76 25.98
N ILE A 88 10.29 -12.71 26.19
CA ILE A 88 10.01 -14.13 26.17
C ILE A 88 10.20 -14.75 27.57
N ASP A 89 9.52 -15.85 27.84
CA ASP A 89 9.77 -16.65 29.00
C ASP A 89 10.97 -17.62 28.80
N ARG A 90 11.20 -18.53 29.77
CA ARG A 90 12.31 -19.49 29.70
C ARG A 90 12.13 -20.54 28.60
N SER A 91 10.92 -20.81 28.17
CA SER A 91 10.61 -21.73 27.07
C SER A 91 10.75 -21.10 25.69
N GLY A 92 10.88 -19.78 25.61
CA GLY A 92 10.92 -19.03 24.36
C GLY A 92 9.57 -18.50 23.91
N ASP A 93 8.53 -18.68 24.71
CA ASP A 93 7.21 -18.15 24.41
C ASP A 93 7.16 -16.63 24.57
N ALA A 94 6.76 -15.92 23.51
CA ALA A 94 6.64 -14.48 23.54
C ALA A 94 5.41 -14.01 24.35
N TRP A 95 5.63 -13.10 25.28
CA TRP A 95 4.61 -12.45 26.11
C TRP A 95 4.30 -11.04 25.62
N LYS A 96 5.31 -10.36 25.10
CA LYS A 96 5.20 -9.05 24.48
C LYS A 96 6.16 -8.97 23.31
N MET A 97 5.75 -8.31 22.27
CA MET A 97 6.57 -8.02 21.10
C MET A 97 6.38 -6.56 20.74
N ALA A 98 7.46 -5.85 20.48
CA ALA A 98 7.44 -4.51 19.92
C ALA A 98 8.26 -4.51 18.63
N SER A 99 7.67 -4.19 17.51
CA SER A 99 8.40 -4.07 16.25
C SER A 99 8.41 -2.65 15.75
N LYS A 100 9.57 -2.24 15.29
CA LYS A 100 9.76 -0.98 14.59
C LYS A 100 10.11 -1.28 13.14
N VAL A 101 9.21 -0.90 12.25
CA VAL A 101 9.39 -0.98 10.82
C VAL A 101 9.37 0.46 10.29
N SER A 102 10.53 0.97 9.91
CA SER A 102 10.67 2.39 9.59
C SER A 102 10.22 3.26 10.78
N PHE A 103 9.12 3.97 10.66
CA PHE A 103 8.52 4.81 11.73
C PHE A 103 7.31 4.13 12.43
N PHE A 104 6.82 2.99 11.92
CA PHE A 104 5.77 2.23 12.59
C PHE A 104 6.32 1.51 13.82
N MET A 105 5.65 1.70 14.93
CA MET A 105 5.85 0.90 16.12
C MET A 105 4.57 0.11 16.41
N THR A 106 4.68 -1.20 16.39
CA THR A 106 3.59 -2.07 16.81
C THR A 106 3.96 -2.74 18.11
N THR A 107 2.98 -2.91 18.99
CA THR A 107 3.15 -3.66 20.22
C THR A 107 2.08 -4.74 20.28
N SER A 108 2.50 -6.00 20.34
CA SER A 108 1.64 -7.15 20.56
C SER A 108 1.83 -7.67 21.97
N ILE A 109 0.73 -8.02 22.65
CA ILE A 109 0.75 -8.53 24.02
C ILE A 109 -0.04 -9.84 24.06
N ARG A 110 0.55 -10.89 24.64
CA ARG A 110 -0.13 -12.17 24.88
C ARG A 110 -1.25 -11.98 25.89
N MET A 111 -2.45 -12.43 25.54
CA MET A 111 -3.63 -12.34 26.39
C MET A 111 -4.56 -13.54 26.18
N PRO A 112 -5.53 -13.80 27.08
CA PRO A 112 -6.57 -14.80 26.86
C PRO A 112 -7.34 -14.54 25.57
N LYS A 113 -7.73 -15.63 24.88
CA LYS A 113 -8.40 -15.58 23.58
C LYS A 113 -9.65 -14.68 23.63
N GLU A 114 -10.42 -14.75 24.70
CA GLU A 114 -11.65 -13.98 24.90
C GLU A 114 -11.38 -12.47 24.85
N LYS A 115 -10.26 -12.02 25.42
CA LYS A 115 -9.83 -10.63 25.37
C LYS A 115 -9.17 -10.25 24.04
N ALA A 116 -8.45 -11.20 23.43
CA ALA A 116 -7.77 -10.94 22.15
C ALA A 116 -8.76 -10.73 20.98
N VAL A 117 -9.96 -11.27 21.07
CA VAL A 117 -11.00 -11.09 20.06
C VAL A 117 -11.98 -9.96 20.39
N GLU A 118 -11.89 -9.34 21.57
CA GLU A 118 -12.59 -8.09 21.88
C GLU A 118 -11.93 -6.96 21.08
N ILE A 119 -12.46 -6.70 19.90
CA ILE A 119 -12.03 -5.56 19.07
C ILE A 119 -12.55 -4.30 19.76
N SER A 120 -11.69 -3.64 20.52
CA SER A 120 -11.96 -2.29 20.98
C SER A 120 -11.84 -1.36 19.79
N GLY A 121 -12.94 -0.93 19.22
CA GLY A 121 -13.24 0.00 18.13
C GLY A 121 -12.24 1.04 17.60
N GLN A 122 -10.95 0.82 17.74
CA GLN A 122 -9.90 1.58 17.09
C GLN A 122 -9.24 0.69 16.03
N ASN A 123 -9.81 0.72 14.85
CA ASN A 123 -9.22 0.09 13.68
C ASN A 123 -7.87 0.75 13.41
N PHE A 124 -6.80 -0.05 13.47
CA PHE A 124 -5.49 0.38 13.07
C PHE A 124 -5.42 0.32 11.54
N ASP A 125 -5.81 1.41 10.89
CA ASP A 125 -5.65 1.58 9.46
C ASP A 125 -4.27 2.20 9.20
N ILE A 126 -3.47 1.60 8.30
CA ILE A 126 -2.23 2.18 7.80
C ILE A 126 -2.47 3.62 7.31
N ALA A 127 -3.62 3.90 6.73
CA ALA A 127 -4.02 5.24 6.33
C ALA A 127 -3.97 6.25 7.48
N PHE A 128 -4.38 5.88 8.69
CA PHE A 128 -4.34 6.77 9.84
C PHE A 128 -2.93 6.99 10.41
N SER A 129 -2.04 6.02 10.28
CA SER A 129 -0.65 6.15 10.74
C SER A 129 0.24 6.96 9.79
N THR A 130 -0.25 7.21 8.57
CA THR A 130 0.42 8.01 7.54
C THR A 130 -0.14 9.44 7.44
N VAL A 131 -0.87 9.89 8.44
CA VAL A 131 -1.51 11.20 8.45
C VAL A 131 -0.50 12.34 8.39
N ILE A 132 -0.64 13.18 7.38
CA ILE A 132 0.13 14.41 7.23
C ILE A 132 -0.84 15.59 7.38
N LYS A 133 -0.56 16.45 8.34
CA LYS A 133 -1.36 17.65 8.54
C LYS A 133 -0.80 18.79 7.67
N PRO A 134 -1.54 19.26 6.67
CA PRO A 134 -1.11 20.38 5.84
C PRO A 134 -1.23 21.73 6.60
N ASN A 135 -0.65 22.79 6.01
CA ASN A 135 -0.79 24.16 6.51
C ASN A 135 -2.22 24.71 6.37
N LEU A 136 -3.00 24.16 5.46
CA LEU A 136 -4.43 24.50 5.29
C LEU A 136 -5.21 23.23 4.90
N ALA A 137 -6.52 23.23 5.16
CA ALA A 137 -7.43 22.16 4.77
C ALA A 137 -8.33 22.62 3.62
N PHE A 138 -8.57 21.72 2.66
CA PHE A 138 -9.56 21.95 1.62
C PHE A 138 -10.98 21.75 2.18
N GLU A 139 -11.89 22.69 1.90
CA GLU A 139 -13.31 22.51 2.28
C GLU A 139 -13.96 21.39 1.47
N ARG A 140 -13.65 21.33 0.17
CA ARG A 140 -14.19 20.38 -0.79
C ARG A 140 -13.07 19.83 -1.68
N PRO A 141 -12.27 18.89 -1.18
CA PRO A 141 -11.11 18.37 -1.92
C PRO A 141 -11.46 17.82 -3.30
N GLN A 142 -12.65 17.24 -3.48
CA GLN A 142 -13.12 16.70 -4.75
C GLN A 142 -13.32 17.77 -5.85
N GLU A 143 -13.44 19.04 -5.48
CA GLU A 143 -13.61 20.15 -6.43
C GLU A 143 -12.30 20.85 -6.76
N VAL A 144 -11.20 20.40 -6.18
CA VAL A 144 -9.88 21.00 -6.41
C VAL A 144 -9.30 20.49 -7.72
N GLN A 145 -9.02 21.40 -8.63
CA GLN A 145 -8.56 21.06 -9.99
C GLN A 145 -7.04 21.22 -10.17
N ARG A 146 -6.41 22.05 -9.37
CA ARG A 146 -4.95 22.24 -9.39
C ARG A 146 -4.44 22.63 -8.03
N VAL A 147 -3.31 22.03 -7.64
CA VAL A 147 -2.60 22.38 -6.40
C VAL A 147 -1.12 22.47 -6.68
N THR A 148 -0.47 23.43 -6.06
CA THR A 148 0.99 23.50 -5.97
C THR A 148 1.41 23.13 -4.55
N PHE A 149 2.12 22.04 -4.41
CA PHE A 149 2.62 21.52 -3.14
C PHE A 149 4.11 21.75 -3.01
N LYS A 150 4.55 22.12 -1.81
CA LYS A 150 5.94 21.97 -1.38
C LYS A 150 6.04 20.76 -0.48
N LEU A 151 6.82 19.79 -0.89
CA LEU A 151 7.09 18.55 -0.16
C LEU A 151 8.51 18.62 0.40
N SER A 152 8.67 18.55 1.73
CA SER A 152 9.96 18.57 2.42
C SER A 152 10.13 17.28 3.23
N GLY A 153 11.38 16.93 3.55
CA GLY A 153 11.69 15.68 4.25
C GLY A 153 11.97 14.49 3.31
N ILE A 154 11.90 14.69 2.01
CA ILE A 154 12.32 13.71 0.99
C ILE A 154 13.75 14.06 0.58
N SER A 155 14.63 13.04 0.56
CA SER A 155 15.99 13.24 0.04
C SER A 155 15.94 13.62 -1.44
N PRO A 156 16.67 14.68 -1.88
CA PRO A 156 16.71 15.09 -3.28
C PRO A 156 17.15 13.97 -4.24
N ASP A 157 18.05 13.08 -3.80
CA ASP A 157 18.52 11.95 -4.60
C ASP A 157 17.41 10.94 -4.92
N LYS A 158 16.36 10.91 -4.08
CA LYS A 158 15.22 10.01 -4.23
C LYS A 158 14.04 10.62 -4.98
N ILE A 159 14.04 11.93 -5.21
CA ILE A 159 12.95 12.61 -5.95
C ILE A 159 12.79 12.02 -7.35
N LYS A 160 13.89 11.63 -8.01
CA LYS A 160 13.88 10.99 -9.34
C LYS A 160 13.22 9.60 -9.35
N ASP A 161 13.13 8.94 -8.19
CA ASP A 161 12.54 7.60 -8.05
C ASP A 161 11.01 7.67 -7.95
N PHE A 162 10.45 8.87 -7.73
CA PHE A 162 9.02 9.11 -7.65
C PHE A 162 8.47 9.58 -9.00
N PRO A 163 7.23 9.19 -9.36
CA PRO A 163 6.59 9.61 -10.61
C PRO A 163 6.04 11.05 -10.54
N PHE A 164 6.85 12.00 -10.08
CA PHE A 164 6.41 13.39 -9.92
C PHE A 164 6.31 14.18 -11.23
N ASP A 165 6.82 13.64 -12.32
CA ASP A 165 6.68 14.24 -13.66
C ASP A 165 5.93 13.27 -14.56
N ASP A 166 4.65 13.09 -14.28
CA ASP A 166 3.80 12.09 -14.90
C ASP A 166 2.34 12.53 -14.98
N GLY A 167 1.86 12.85 -16.16
CA GLY A 167 0.46 13.14 -16.45
C GLY A 167 -0.13 14.22 -15.54
N SER A 168 -0.79 13.78 -14.47
CA SER A 168 -1.45 14.65 -13.48
C SER A 168 -0.48 15.43 -12.58
N GLN A 169 0.82 15.12 -12.60
CA GLN A 169 1.83 15.72 -11.74
C GLN A 169 2.98 16.31 -12.55
N LYS A 170 3.55 17.44 -12.10
CA LYS A 170 4.72 18.07 -12.69
C LYS A 170 5.64 18.64 -11.63
N ILE A 171 6.93 18.36 -11.74
CA ILE A 171 7.97 19.03 -10.95
C ILE A 171 8.07 20.48 -11.42
N LYS A 172 7.98 21.41 -10.47
CA LYS A 172 8.20 22.85 -10.71
C LYS A 172 9.58 23.30 -10.27
N GLU A 173 10.05 22.75 -9.15
CA GLU A 173 11.34 23.13 -8.58
C GLU A 173 11.87 21.98 -7.70
N VAL A 174 13.18 21.79 -7.70
CA VAL A 174 13.90 20.90 -6.79
C VAL A 174 14.89 21.73 -5.99
N GLY A 175 14.64 21.86 -4.68
CA GLY A 175 15.51 22.54 -3.73
C GLY A 175 16.48 21.57 -3.05
N LYS A 176 17.20 22.09 -2.06
CA LYS A 176 18.20 21.29 -1.32
C LYS A 176 17.55 20.18 -0.46
N ASP A 177 16.38 20.46 0.11
CA ASP A 177 15.65 19.62 1.07
C ASP A 177 14.13 19.58 0.83
N TYR A 178 13.72 20.02 -0.36
CA TYR A 178 12.31 20.03 -0.78
C TYR A 178 12.16 19.84 -2.30
N VAL A 179 10.95 19.47 -2.70
CA VAL A 179 10.48 19.55 -4.08
C VAL A 179 9.18 20.31 -4.14
N ILE A 180 8.99 21.16 -5.15
CA ILE A 180 7.71 21.76 -5.47
C ILE A 180 7.11 21.00 -6.66
N ILE A 181 5.94 20.44 -6.46
CA ILE A 181 5.18 19.77 -7.50
C ILE A 181 3.86 20.50 -7.72
N GLN A 182 3.35 20.39 -8.92
CA GLN A 182 1.98 20.79 -9.24
C GLN A 182 1.19 19.56 -9.66
N THR A 183 0.05 19.36 -9.02
CA THR A 183 -0.92 18.33 -9.40
C THR A 183 -2.10 18.98 -10.10
N SER A 184 -2.75 18.25 -10.98
CA SER A 184 -3.95 18.70 -11.69
C SER A 184 -4.93 17.55 -11.81
N SER A 185 -6.22 17.84 -11.67
CA SER A 185 -7.26 16.90 -12.07
C SER A 185 -7.25 16.72 -13.60
N GLU A 186 -7.50 15.52 -14.04
CA GLU A 186 -7.51 15.20 -15.47
C GLU A 186 -8.92 14.79 -15.92
N ILE A 187 -9.68 15.76 -16.40
CA ILE A 187 -10.94 15.47 -17.09
C ILE A 187 -10.60 14.87 -18.44
N PHE A 188 -11.07 13.65 -18.71
CA PHE A 188 -10.81 12.95 -19.95
C PHE A 188 -11.96 13.16 -20.95
N ASN A 189 -11.60 13.57 -22.16
CA ASN A 189 -12.57 13.69 -23.24
C ASN A 189 -12.86 12.30 -23.83
N GLU A 190 -14.06 11.81 -23.64
CA GLU A 190 -14.51 10.49 -24.08
C GLU A 190 -14.29 10.23 -25.60
N LYS A 191 -14.25 11.28 -26.42
CA LYS A 191 -13.99 11.15 -27.87
C LYS A 191 -12.55 10.76 -28.20
N GLU A 192 -11.64 10.92 -27.26
CA GLU A 192 -10.21 10.53 -27.40
C GLU A 192 -9.95 9.08 -26.95
N ALA A 193 -10.99 8.41 -26.44
CA ALA A 193 -10.85 7.06 -25.94
C ALA A 193 -10.60 6.05 -27.07
N ILE A 194 -9.67 5.13 -26.79
CA ILE A 194 -9.37 4.01 -27.70
C ILE A 194 -10.42 2.92 -27.57
N SER A 195 -10.42 2.00 -28.54
CA SER A 195 -11.28 0.80 -28.50
C SER A 195 -10.67 -0.28 -27.65
N ILE A 196 -11.53 -1.13 -27.05
CA ILE A 196 -11.13 -2.34 -26.33
C ILE A 196 -11.56 -3.60 -27.08
N PRO A 197 -10.81 -4.72 -26.92
CA PRO A 197 -9.59 -4.88 -26.14
C PRO A 197 -8.39 -4.14 -26.74
N VAL A 198 -7.47 -3.65 -25.89
CA VAL A 198 -6.16 -3.12 -26.30
C VAL A 198 -5.22 -4.32 -26.56
N GLU A 199 -4.59 -4.37 -27.74
CA GLU A 199 -3.79 -5.51 -28.18
C GLU A 199 -2.30 -5.20 -28.35
N GLU A 200 -1.91 -3.93 -28.26
CA GLU A 200 -0.52 -3.49 -28.44
C GLU A 200 0.41 -4.12 -27.39
N GLU A 201 1.54 -4.68 -27.86
CA GLU A 201 2.49 -5.45 -27.04
C GLU A 201 3.02 -4.68 -25.83
N GLU A 202 3.20 -3.36 -25.96
CA GLU A 202 3.65 -2.48 -24.86
C GLU A 202 2.71 -2.46 -23.66
N PHE A 203 1.41 -2.75 -23.86
CA PHE A 203 0.42 -2.80 -22.78
C PHE A 203 0.20 -4.19 -22.20
N ARG A 204 0.81 -5.22 -22.76
CA ARG A 204 0.60 -6.60 -22.34
C ARG A 204 0.84 -6.83 -20.85
N MET A 205 1.87 -6.19 -20.28
CA MET A 205 2.15 -6.30 -18.85
C MET A 205 1.04 -5.72 -17.96
N TYR A 206 0.24 -4.76 -18.45
CA TYR A 206 -0.88 -4.12 -17.76
C TYR A 206 -2.22 -4.80 -18.00
N LEU A 207 -2.24 -5.87 -18.80
CA LEU A 207 -3.43 -6.68 -19.10
C LEU A 207 -3.35 -8.07 -18.47
N ARG A 208 -2.13 -8.55 -18.16
CA ARG A 208 -1.93 -9.90 -17.63
C ARG A 208 -2.50 -10.05 -16.22
N PRO A 209 -2.97 -11.26 -15.84
CA PRO A 209 -3.27 -11.58 -14.45
C PRO A 209 -2.01 -11.57 -13.59
N THR A 210 -2.17 -11.26 -12.32
CA THR A 210 -1.10 -11.24 -11.31
C THR A 210 -1.60 -11.81 -9.99
N SER A 211 -0.73 -11.94 -9.00
CA SER A 211 -1.02 -12.61 -7.72
C SER A 211 -2.18 -11.97 -6.95
N PHE A 212 -2.36 -10.64 -7.03
CA PHE A 212 -3.46 -9.93 -6.40
C PHE A 212 -4.54 -9.48 -7.38
N CYS A 213 -4.27 -9.55 -8.69
CA CYS A 213 -5.17 -9.13 -9.75
C CYS A 213 -5.42 -10.32 -10.68
N GLU A 214 -6.29 -11.25 -10.23
CA GLU A 214 -6.63 -12.49 -10.96
C GLU A 214 -7.64 -12.20 -12.07
N SER A 215 -7.27 -11.37 -13.06
CA SER A 215 -8.14 -10.97 -14.16
C SER A 215 -8.57 -12.14 -15.07
N ASP A 216 -7.91 -13.29 -14.96
CA ASP A 216 -8.24 -14.56 -15.62
C ASP A 216 -9.19 -15.45 -14.78
N ASP A 217 -9.54 -15.08 -13.56
CA ASP A 217 -10.54 -15.83 -12.76
C ASP A 217 -11.90 -15.80 -13.47
N PRO A 218 -12.57 -16.96 -13.61
CA PRO A 218 -13.87 -17.02 -14.29
C PRO A 218 -14.96 -16.14 -13.65
N GLY A 219 -14.91 -15.87 -12.35
CA GLY A 219 -15.82 -14.96 -11.66
C GLY A 219 -15.57 -13.50 -12.06
N ILE A 220 -14.30 -13.08 -12.06
CA ILE A 220 -13.89 -11.75 -12.50
C ILE A 220 -14.28 -11.54 -13.97
N GLN A 221 -14.00 -12.50 -14.86
CA GLN A 221 -14.35 -12.41 -16.28
C GLN A 221 -15.86 -12.28 -16.51
N ARG A 222 -16.67 -13.08 -15.81
CA ARG A 222 -18.14 -12.97 -15.89
C ARG A 222 -18.63 -11.60 -15.42
N ALA A 223 -18.16 -11.14 -14.26
CA ALA A 223 -18.54 -9.83 -13.74
C ALA A 223 -18.14 -8.70 -14.70
N ALA A 224 -16.92 -8.72 -15.23
CA ALA A 224 -16.44 -7.75 -16.20
C ALA A 224 -17.33 -7.73 -17.46
N LYS A 225 -17.69 -8.88 -18.00
CA LYS A 225 -18.57 -9.02 -19.16
C LYS A 225 -19.99 -8.50 -18.87
N GLU A 226 -20.54 -8.80 -17.71
CA GLU A 226 -21.87 -8.33 -17.29
C GLU A 226 -21.90 -6.81 -17.11
N ILE A 227 -20.86 -6.20 -16.53
CA ILE A 227 -20.75 -4.76 -16.28
C ILE A 227 -20.56 -4.00 -17.59
N VAL A 228 -19.60 -4.43 -18.41
CA VAL A 228 -19.22 -3.71 -19.64
C VAL A 228 -20.20 -3.96 -20.78
N GLY A 229 -20.71 -5.20 -20.91
CA GLY A 229 -21.56 -5.61 -22.01
C GLY A 229 -20.86 -5.49 -23.35
N GLU A 230 -21.56 -4.86 -24.33
CA GLU A 230 -21.06 -4.66 -25.70
C GLU A 230 -20.27 -3.34 -25.86
N GLU A 231 -19.94 -2.65 -24.76
CA GLU A 231 -19.20 -1.38 -24.83
C GLU A 231 -17.78 -1.60 -25.41
N LYS A 232 -17.40 -0.76 -26.38
CA LYS A 232 -16.10 -0.79 -27.03
C LYS A 232 -15.21 0.43 -26.71
N ASN A 233 -15.80 1.50 -26.21
CA ASN A 233 -15.04 2.67 -25.80
C ASN A 233 -14.40 2.40 -24.43
N SER A 234 -13.08 2.47 -24.35
CA SER A 234 -12.31 2.15 -23.15
C SER A 234 -12.69 3.01 -21.94
N TRP A 235 -12.96 4.31 -22.14
CA TRP A 235 -13.34 5.21 -21.08
C TRP A 235 -14.74 4.92 -20.53
N ARG A 236 -15.72 4.70 -21.39
CA ARG A 236 -17.07 4.32 -20.97
C ARG A 236 -17.08 2.99 -20.24
N ALA A 237 -16.31 2.02 -20.74
CA ALA A 237 -16.18 0.73 -20.06
C ALA A 237 -15.54 0.88 -18.67
N ALA A 238 -14.45 1.66 -18.55
CA ALA A 238 -13.79 1.92 -17.28
C ALA A 238 -14.71 2.65 -16.28
N LYS A 239 -15.49 3.64 -16.76
CA LYS A 239 -16.49 4.35 -15.93
C LYS A 239 -17.54 3.37 -15.38
N LYS A 240 -18.12 2.52 -16.22
CA LYS A 240 -19.10 1.50 -15.80
C LYS A 240 -18.52 0.59 -14.69
N ILE A 241 -17.27 0.16 -14.84
CA ILE A 241 -16.59 -0.65 -13.84
C ILE A 241 -16.43 0.11 -12.53
N SER A 242 -15.92 1.34 -12.59
CA SER A 242 -15.72 2.19 -11.41
C SER A 242 -17.01 2.46 -10.65
N GLU A 243 -18.09 2.78 -11.36
CA GLU A 243 -19.43 2.99 -10.79
C GLU A 243 -19.98 1.72 -10.13
N TRP A 244 -19.80 0.58 -10.80
CA TRP A 244 -20.24 -0.69 -10.26
C TRP A 244 -19.46 -1.03 -8.98
N VAL A 245 -18.13 -0.90 -8.98
CA VAL A 245 -17.31 -1.13 -7.79
C VAL A 245 -17.73 -0.22 -6.65
N LYS A 246 -17.90 1.09 -6.92
CA LYS A 246 -18.37 2.06 -5.92
C LYS A 246 -19.72 1.67 -5.31
N LYS A 247 -20.64 1.18 -6.13
CA LYS A 247 -22.00 0.79 -5.72
C LYS A 247 -22.02 -0.49 -4.90
N GLU A 248 -21.25 -1.48 -5.34
CA GLU A 248 -21.32 -2.84 -4.81
C GLU A 248 -20.39 -3.08 -3.61
N MET A 249 -19.38 -2.24 -3.43
CA MET A 249 -18.44 -2.36 -2.32
C MET A 249 -18.94 -1.65 -1.06
N THR A 250 -18.84 -2.35 0.06
CA THR A 250 -19.12 -1.79 1.39
C THR A 250 -17.78 -1.43 2.07
N PRO A 251 -17.61 -0.20 2.59
CA PRO A 251 -16.40 0.17 3.32
C PRO A 251 -16.13 -0.76 4.50
N ASN A 252 -14.94 -1.30 4.56
CA ASN A 252 -14.46 -2.11 5.68
C ASN A 252 -12.95 -1.93 5.82
N TYR A 253 -12.51 -1.47 6.98
CA TYR A 253 -11.11 -1.22 7.32
C TYR A 253 -10.47 -2.36 8.13
N ASP A 254 -11.24 -3.43 8.42
CA ASP A 254 -10.79 -4.60 9.19
C ASP A 254 -10.25 -5.72 8.27
N VAL A 255 -10.24 -5.49 6.97
CA VAL A 255 -9.80 -6.49 5.99
C VAL A 255 -8.29 -6.28 5.75
N GLY A 256 -7.51 -7.36 5.82
CA GLY A 256 -6.16 -7.34 5.28
C GLY A 256 -6.18 -7.21 3.75
N PHE A 257 -5.06 -6.92 3.14
CA PHE A 257 -4.93 -6.74 1.69
C PHE A 257 -5.44 -7.97 0.92
N ALA A 258 -6.65 -7.89 0.38
CA ALA A 258 -7.33 -9.00 -0.28
C ALA A 258 -7.07 -9.02 -1.79
N THR A 259 -7.13 -10.22 -2.40
CA THR A 259 -7.04 -10.37 -3.86
C THR A 259 -8.32 -9.91 -4.55
N ALA A 260 -8.28 -9.70 -5.87
CA ALA A 260 -9.44 -9.31 -6.66
C ALA A 260 -10.59 -10.32 -6.56
N LYS A 261 -10.26 -11.60 -6.57
CA LYS A 261 -11.22 -12.70 -6.43
C LYS A 261 -11.89 -12.72 -5.06
N GLU A 262 -11.12 -12.55 -3.99
CA GLU A 262 -11.64 -12.46 -2.62
C GLU A 262 -12.52 -11.22 -2.45
N THR A 263 -12.08 -10.09 -3.00
CA THR A 263 -12.83 -8.83 -2.97
C THR A 263 -14.15 -8.94 -3.73
N LEU A 264 -14.16 -9.53 -4.92
CA LEU A 264 -15.39 -9.76 -5.70
C LEU A 264 -16.39 -10.61 -4.91
N LYS A 265 -15.91 -11.63 -4.18
CA LYS A 265 -16.75 -12.52 -3.37
C LYS A 265 -17.31 -11.81 -2.14
N ASN A 266 -16.46 -11.07 -1.42
CA ASN A 266 -16.79 -10.48 -0.13
C ASN A 266 -17.46 -9.11 -0.24
N ARG A 267 -17.18 -8.36 -1.30
CA ARG A 267 -17.66 -6.99 -1.58
C ARG A 267 -17.47 -6.02 -0.42
N LYS A 268 -16.33 -6.15 0.25
CA LYS A 268 -15.95 -5.32 1.39
C LYS A 268 -14.49 -4.96 1.29
N GLY A 269 -14.13 -3.76 1.70
CA GLY A 269 -12.75 -3.33 1.76
C GLY A 269 -12.57 -1.83 1.83
N ASP A 270 -11.32 -1.42 1.84
CA ASP A 270 -10.88 -0.02 1.81
C ASP A 270 -10.42 0.40 0.40
N CYS A 271 -9.51 1.37 0.30
CA CYS A 271 -8.98 1.83 -0.99
C CYS A 271 -8.22 0.73 -1.74
N SER A 272 -7.59 -0.20 -1.03
CA SER A 272 -6.80 -1.28 -1.62
C SER A 272 -7.70 -2.26 -2.37
N GLU A 273 -8.75 -2.75 -1.74
CA GLU A 273 -9.70 -3.69 -2.35
C GLU A 273 -10.49 -3.03 -3.49
N HIS A 274 -10.90 -1.75 -3.35
CA HIS A 274 -11.52 -1.02 -4.45
C HIS A 274 -10.58 -0.95 -5.66
N THR A 275 -9.30 -0.68 -5.43
CA THR A 275 -8.29 -0.60 -6.49
C THR A 275 -8.04 -1.96 -7.14
N VAL A 276 -7.78 -2.99 -6.33
CA VAL A 276 -7.47 -4.33 -6.84
C VAL A 276 -8.63 -4.88 -7.68
N LEU A 277 -9.87 -4.73 -7.21
CA LEU A 277 -11.05 -5.19 -7.96
C LEU A 277 -11.27 -4.39 -9.24
N THR A 278 -11.13 -3.05 -9.19
CA THR A 278 -11.29 -2.20 -10.38
C THR A 278 -10.24 -2.55 -11.45
N VAL A 279 -8.97 -2.70 -11.06
CA VAL A 279 -7.88 -3.09 -11.98
C VAL A 279 -8.14 -4.45 -12.60
N ALA A 280 -8.58 -5.45 -11.81
CA ALA A 280 -8.85 -6.79 -12.32
C ALA A 280 -10.02 -6.81 -13.32
N LEU A 281 -11.11 -6.10 -13.04
CA LEU A 281 -12.26 -5.98 -13.95
C LEU A 281 -11.88 -5.24 -15.24
N CYS A 282 -11.08 -4.18 -15.14
CA CYS A 282 -10.56 -3.47 -16.31
C CYS A 282 -9.67 -4.38 -17.18
N ARG A 283 -8.72 -5.09 -16.60
CA ARG A 283 -7.86 -6.05 -17.34
C ARG A 283 -8.68 -7.14 -18.00
N ALA A 284 -9.66 -7.70 -17.30
CA ALA A 284 -10.57 -8.71 -17.84
C ALA A 284 -11.42 -8.20 -19.01
N SER A 285 -11.62 -6.86 -19.08
CA SER A 285 -12.32 -6.20 -20.19
C SER A 285 -11.39 -5.72 -21.32
N GLY A 286 -10.09 -6.02 -21.24
CA GLY A 286 -9.10 -5.58 -22.22
C GLY A 286 -8.66 -4.13 -22.08
N ILE A 287 -8.80 -3.52 -20.88
CA ILE A 287 -8.32 -2.18 -20.56
C ILE A 287 -7.02 -2.30 -19.76
N PRO A 288 -5.87 -1.83 -20.28
CA PRO A 288 -4.62 -1.83 -19.54
C PRO A 288 -4.77 -1.02 -18.24
N SER A 289 -4.37 -1.62 -17.11
CA SER A 289 -4.62 -1.02 -15.80
C SER A 289 -3.54 -1.36 -14.79
N ARG A 290 -3.30 -0.45 -13.85
CA ARG A 290 -2.35 -0.58 -12.76
C ARG A 290 -2.86 0.14 -11.51
N ALA A 291 -2.23 -0.08 -10.37
CA ALA A 291 -2.47 0.72 -9.18
C ALA A 291 -1.50 1.90 -9.11
N ALA A 292 -1.99 3.05 -8.69
CA ALA A 292 -1.21 4.15 -8.18
C ALA A 292 -1.20 4.11 -6.66
N VAL A 293 -0.07 4.46 -6.05
CA VAL A 293 0.17 4.48 -4.61
C VAL A 293 0.64 5.86 -4.20
N GLY A 294 0.04 6.43 -3.18
CA GLY A 294 0.39 7.79 -2.77
C GLY A 294 -0.39 8.27 -1.55
N ILE A 295 -0.70 9.54 -1.54
CA ILE A 295 -1.52 10.20 -0.53
C ILE A 295 -2.62 11.03 -1.19
N MET A 296 -3.73 11.21 -0.48
CA MET A 296 -4.79 12.12 -0.88
C MET A 296 -5.34 12.92 0.31
N SER A 297 -6.02 14.03 0.01
CA SER A 297 -6.69 14.82 1.05
C SER A 297 -8.05 14.25 1.40
N ALA A 298 -8.25 13.96 2.68
CA ALA A 298 -9.53 13.58 3.25
C ALA A 298 -9.71 14.20 4.62
N GLN A 299 -10.87 14.80 4.90
CA GLN A 299 -11.22 15.37 6.21
C GLN A 299 -10.15 16.35 6.78
N GLY A 300 -9.51 17.14 5.91
CA GLY A 300 -8.52 18.16 6.32
C GLY A 300 -7.11 17.65 6.59
N ILE A 301 -6.83 16.40 6.30
CA ILE A 301 -5.52 15.76 6.40
C ILE A 301 -5.14 15.13 5.06
N PHE A 302 -3.87 14.79 4.88
CA PHE A 302 -3.44 13.85 3.84
C PHE A 302 -3.12 12.51 4.47
N ALA A 303 -3.58 11.44 3.84
CA ALA A 303 -3.33 10.07 4.29
C ALA A 303 -2.96 9.18 3.11
N TYR A 304 -2.32 8.05 3.41
CA TYR A 304 -2.03 7.03 2.42
C TYR A 304 -3.29 6.64 1.65
N HIS A 305 -3.12 6.49 0.35
CA HIS A 305 -4.18 6.09 -0.55
C HIS A 305 -3.67 5.30 -1.74
N MET A 306 -4.50 4.38 -2.22
CA MET A 306 -4.28 3.61 -3.43
C MET A 306 -5.48 3.80 -4.36
N TRP A 307 -5.21 4.00 -5.65
CA TRP A 307 -6.26 4.13 -6.66
C TRP A 307 -5.86 3.51 -8.00
N PRO A 308 -6.84 3.07 -8.82
CA PRO A 308 -6.54 2.54 -10.14
C PRO A 308 -6.15 3.65 -11.12
N GLU A 309 -5.21 3.34 -12.01
CA GLU A 309 -4.95 4.05 -13.26
C GLU A 309 -5.30 3.15 -14.43
N VAL A 310 -6.03 3.69 -15.41
CA VAL A 310 -6.45 2.99 -16.64
C VAL A 310 -5.88 3.70 -17.88
N TYR A 311 -5.52 2.92 -18.88
CA TYR A 311 -5.08 3.46 -20.16
C TYR A 311 -6.25 3.49 -21.14
N VAL A 312 -6.62 4.69 -21.55
CA VAL A 312 -7.80 4.94 -22.40
C VAL A 312 -7.46 5.79 -23.64
N GLY A 313 -6.21 5.81 -24.03
CA GLY A 313 -5.53 6.70 -24.98
C GLY A 313 -4.40 7.46 -24.29
N ARG A 314 -4.52 7.65 -23.01
CA ARG A 314 -3.48 8.04 -22.05
C ARG A 314 -3.81 7.45 -20.68
N TRP A 315 -2.86 7.45 -19.76
CA TRP A 315 -3.10 7.01 -18.40
C TRP A 315 -3.96 8.03 -17.64
N ILE A 316 -5.05 7.56 -17.02
CA ILE A 316 -5.98 8.37 -16.23
C ILE A 316 -6.21 7.69 -14.89
N GLY A 317 -6.13 8.45 -13.81
CA GLY A 317 -6.56 8.00 -12.49
C GLY A 317 -8.09 7.85 -12.45
N LEU A 318 -8.56 6.71 -11.91
CA LEU A 318 -9.98 6.40 -11.81
C LEU A 318 -10.31 5.85 -10.41
N ASP A 319 -10.32 6.74 -9.44
CA ASP A 319 -10.59 6.35 -8.05
C ASP A 319 -12.06 6.04 -7.81
N SER A 320 -12.42 4.77 -7.81
CA SER A 320 -13.79 4.33 -7.59
C SER A 320 -14.37 4.71 -6.23
N LYS A 321 -13.53 4.88 -5.21
CA LYS A 321 -13.98 5.25 -3.86
C LYS A 321 -14.25 6.76 -3.72
N TRP A 322 -13.39 7.59 -4.35
CA TRP A 322 -13.39 9.06 -4.22
C TRP A 322 -13.64 9.78 -5.55
N LEU A 323 -14.40 9.14 -6.42
CA LEU A 323 -14.68 9.64 -7.77
C LEU A 323 -15.36 11.01 -7.70
N ALA A 324 -14.70 12.00 -8.23
CA ALA A 324 -15.23 13.35 -8.40
C ALA A 324 -15.99 13.46 -9.75
N VAL A 325 -16.92 14.41 -9.83
CA VAL A 325 -17.72 14.67 -11.02
C VAL A 325 -17.66 16.14 -11.37
N ASP A 326 -17.24 16.45 -12.58
CA ASP A 326 -17.31 17.81 -13.12
C ASP A 326 -18.77 18.22 -13.26
N LYS A 327 -19.18 19.30 -12.57
CA LYS A 327 -20.57 19.74 -12.51
C LYS A 327 -21.09 20.27 -13.86
N LYS A 328 -20.19 20.69 -14.76
CA LYS A 328 -20.56 21.28 -16.07
C LYS A 328 -20.71 20.21 -17.14
N THR A 329 -19.81 19.22 -17.11
CA THR A 329 -19.74 18.17 -18.15
C THR A 329 -20.34 16.85 -17.70
N GLY A 330 -20.47 16.61 -16.40
CA GLY A 330 -20.85 15.30 -15.83
C GLY A 330 -19.73 14.24 -15.92
N GLU A 331 -18.54 14.63 -16.38
CA GLU A 331 -17.42 13.71 -16.52
C GLU A 331 -16.75 13.39 -15.17
N TYR A 332 -16.29 12.16 -15.04
CA TYR A 332 -15.57 11.70 -13.86
C TYR A 332 -14.10 12.08 -13.93
N TYR A 333 -13.50 12.36 -12.78
CA TYR A 333 -12.08 12.63 -12.66
C TYR A 333 -11.54 12.28 -11.26
N THR A 334 -10.24 12.04 -11.16
CA THR A 334 -9.51 12.01 -9.90
C THR A 334 -9.06 13.43 -9.59
N ASP A 335 -9.40 13.95 -8.41
CA ASP A 335 -9.13 15.34 -8.04
C ASP A 335 -7.62 15.62 -7.85
N ALA A 336 -7.26 16.90 -7.86
CA ALA A 336 -5.86 17.33 -7.79
C ALA A 336 -5.21 17.17 -6.41
N THR A 337 -5.92 16.67 -5.40
CA THR A 337 -5.33 16.41 -4.09
C THR A 337 -4.58 15.06 -4.02
N HIS A 338 -4.69 14.23 -5.05
CA HIS A 338 -3.96 12.98 -5.16
C HIS A 338 -2.50 13.24 -5.54
N ILE A 339 -1.56 12.82 -4.68
CA ILE A 339 -0.12 12.88 -4.91
C ILE A 339 0.40 11.46 -5.03
N LYS A 340 0.88 11.09 -6.21
CA LYS A 340 1.37 9.76 -6.53
C LYS A 340 2.86 9.64 -6.22
N PHE A 341 3.23 8.64 -5.43
CA PHE A 341 4.60 8.32 -5.08
C PHE A 341 5.08 7.00 -5.70
N GLY A 342 4.17 6.18 -6.19
CA GLY A 342 4.53 4.91 -6.80
C GLY A 342 3.42 4.34 -7.68
N ARG A 343 3.75 3.23 -8.32
CA ARG A 343 2.84 2.42 -9.14
C ARG A 343 3.05 0.96 -8.82
N SER A 344 2.02 0.14 -9.02
CA SER A 344 2.11 -1.30 -8.87
C SER A 344 1.33 -2.03 -9.95
N LEU A 345 1.87 -3.17 -10.36
CA LEU A 345 1.15 -4.13 -11.21
C LEU A 345 0.25 -5.06 -10.40
N LEU A 346 0.20 -4.93 -9.08
CA LEU A 346 -0.53 -5.81 -8.17
C LEU A 346 -0.04 -7.27 -8.26
N ASP A 347 1.26 -7.44 -8.41
CA ASP A 347 1.93 -8.74 -8.41
C ASP A 347 2.57 -9.03 -7.03
N GLU A 348 3.41 -10.03 -6.95
CA GLU A 348 4.11 -10.43 -5.73
C GLU A 348 5.03 -9.35 -5.13
N ASN A 349 5.34 -8.30 -5.89
CA ASN A 349 6.16 -7.18 -5.42
C ASN A 349 5.37 -6.07 -4.74
N ILE A 350 4.02 -6.15 -4.71
CA ILE A 350 3.14 -5.09 -4.22
C ILE A 350 3.56 -4.54 -2.86
N PHE A 351 3.85 -5.42 -1.90
CA PHE A 351 4.23 -4.99 -0.54
C PHE A 351 5.57 -4.27 -0.52
N ARG A 352 6.52 -4.67 -1.36
CA ARG A 352 7.80 -3.98 -1.52
C ARG A 352 7.61 -2.61 -2.16
N GLU A 353 6.79 -2.51 -3.21
CA GLU A 353 6.49 -1.26 -3.91
C GLU A 353 5.76 -0.28 -2.99
N MET A 354 4.78 -0.76 -2.23
CA MET A 354 4.11 0.02 -1.20
C MET A 354 5.09 0.48 -0.11
N ALA A 355 5.92 -0.43 0.40
CA ALA A 355 6.90 -0.11 1.43
C ALA A 355 7.89 0.96 0.92
N GLN A 356 8.36 0.87 -0.31
CA GLN A 356 9.23 1.88 -0.91
C GLN A 356 8.53 3.23 -1.04
N ALA A 357 7.30 3.26 -1.57
CA ALA A 357 6.52 4.48 -1.71
C ALA A 357 6.19 5.14 -0.35
N ILE A 358 5.93 4.33 0.68
CA ILE A 358 5.52 4.80 2.00
C ILE A 358 6.71 5.15 2.88
N SER A 359 7.79 4.37 2.89
CA SER A 359 8.91 4.53 3.83
C SER A 359 9.60 5.89 3.73
N GLU A 360 9.61 6.48 2.54
CA GLU A 360 10.20 7.80 2.29
C GLU A 360 9.28 8.96 2.71
N ILE A 361 7.99 8.67 2.85
CA ILE A 361 6.95 9.68 3.04
C ILE A 361 6.59 9.79 4.52
N VAL A 362 6.44 8.65 5.18
CA VAL A 362 5.78 8.61 6.47
C VAL A 362 6.73 9.00 7.60
N GLY A 363 6.22 9.87 8.48
CA GLY A 363 6.94 10.41 9.63
C GLY A 363 7.96 11.50 9.30
N GLN A 364 8.34 11.67 8.03
CA GLN A 364 9.31 12.69 7.61
C GLN A 364 8.72 13.72 6.65
N LEU A 365 7.73 13.33 5.84
CA LEU A 365 7.12 14.23 4.86
C LEU A 365 6.36 15.37 5.54
N LYS A 366 6.76 16.58 5.21
CA LYS A 366 6.01 17.81 5.47
C LYS A 366 5.41 18.29 4.17
N LEU A 367 4.13 18.56 4.20
CA LEU A 367 3.35 18.99 3.04
C LEU A 367 2.83 20.40 3.31
N GLU A 368 3.19 21.32 2.43
CA GLU A 368 2.71 22.69 2.42
C GLU A 368 1.99 22.97 1.11
N ILE A 369 0.76 23.45 1.17
CA ILE A 369 -0.01 23.92 0.04
C ILE A 369 0.37 25.37 -0.22
N LEU A 370 1.02 25.64 -1.38
CA LEU A 370 1.46 26.97 -1.77
C LEU A 370 0.37 27.75 -2.52
N ASP A 371 -0.37 27.04 -3.39
CA ASP A 371 -1.43 27.61 -4.20
C ASP A 371 -2.38 26.51 -4.65
N TYR A 372 -3.66 26.84 -4.82
CA TYR A 372 -4.64 25.93 -5.42
C TYR A 372 -5.79 26.69 -6.05
N ASN A 373 -6.45 26.06 -7.03
CA ASN A 373 -7.71 26.52 -7.53
C ASN A 373 -8.82 25.49 -7.33
N GLN A 374 -9.97 25.98 -7.03
CA GLN A 374 -11.19 25.22 -6.85
C GLN A 374 -12.26 25.85 -7.73
N ASP A 375 -13.03 25.04 -8.45
CA ASP A 375 -14.20 25.56 -9.17
C ASP A 375 -15.20 26.15 -8.18
N LYS A 376 -15.63 27.39 -8.46
CA LYS A 376 -16.64 28.11 -7.66
C LYS A 376 -18.04 27.66 -8.02
#